data_f99b17ec9e0d7980f26ba54bcce45e4a
#
_entry.id   f99b17ec9e0d7980f26ba54bcce45e4a
#
_cell.length_a   1.000
_cell.length_b   1.000
_cell.length_c   1.000
_cell.angle_alpha   90.00
_cell.angle_beta   90.00
_cell.angle_gamma   90.00
#
_symmetry.space_group_name_H-M   'P 1'
#
loop_
_entity.id
_entity.type
_entity.pdbx_description
1 polymer ?
#
loop_
_entity_poly.entity_id
_entity_poly.type
_entity_poly.pdbx_seq_one_letter_code
_entity_poly.pdbx_strand_id
1 'polypeptide(L)'
;MMIKAVKDDFVKSYRLHQSLEALERVRGEIGGEAYERLKALLHYRLYGKEFDRSKLEEKIALAFSMGSDSTASLLILKWAGFDVVPVMVRLPQMRDVILMRAQGYGAVFVEVPNYMEVINSQIQKRAPICGKCHSMIMEAVKEYARREGIKIVASGDLLSFGSISIYKEGDLIKLNLPAFLALDKREAIKILGRKYALGFGCPLWKSATKSAPILKRFGIQRVLRELRAGAIDKEIANALIRDILKN
;
A
#
# COMPACT_ATOMS: atom_id res chain seq x y z
N MET A 1 -1.87 19.39 8.73
CA MET A 1 -0.77 18.49 9.11
C MET A 1 -1.09 17.10 8.55
N MET A 2 -0.25 16.57 7.64
CA MET A 2 -0.54 15.36 6.86
C MET A 2 -0.51 14.11 7.75
N ILE A 3 0.56 13.93 8.50
CA ILE A 3 0.72 12.86 9.51
C ILE A 3 1.08 13.49 10.86
N LYS A 4 0.81 12.77 11.96
CA LYS A 4 1.14 13.24 13.30
C LYS A 4 2.36 12.51 13.85
N ALA A 5 3.11 13.17 14.73
CA ALA A 5 4.12 12.48 15.52
C ALA A 5 3.47 11.42 16.41
N VAL A 6 4.18 10.32 16.59
CA VAL A 6 3.78 9.25 17.53
C VAL A 6 4.16 9.72 18.93
N LYS A 7 3.14 9.90 19.80
CA LYS A 7 3.37 10.21 21.21
C LYS A 7 2.83 9.03 22.02
N ASP A 8 3.62 8.56 22.95
CA ASP A 8 3.23 7.56 23.95
C ASP A 8 2.71 6.21 23.40
N ASP A 9 2.99 5.88 22.13
CA ASP A 9 2.68 4.60 21.52
C ASP A 9 3.96 3.79 21.34
N PHE A 10 4.24 2.92 22.30
CA PHE A 10 5.43 2.10 22.31
C PHE A 10 5.54 1.21 21.05
N VAL A 11 4.44 0.60 20.61
CA VAL A 11 4.47 -0.32 19.45
C VAL A 11 4.78 0.43 18.16
N LYS A 12 4.16 1.59 17.94
CA LYS A 12 4.44 2.42 16.76
C LYS A 12 5.86 2.96 16.80
N SER A 13 6.31 3.45 17.95
CA SER A 13 7.69 3.94 18.15
C SER A 13 8.70 2.84 17.85
N TYR A 14 8.51 1.64 18.39
CA TYR A 14 9.37 0.49 18.11
C TYR A 14 9.43 0.16 16.61
N ARG A 15 8.28 0.11 15.93
CA ARG A 15 8.21 -0.14 14.48
C ARG A 15 8.93 0.92 13.66
N LEU A 16 8.86 2.18 14.06
CA LEU A 16 9.56 3.28 13.38
C LEU A 16 11.08 3.16 13.54
N HIS A 17 11.59 2.74 14.71
CA HIS A 17 13.01 2.45 14.89
C HIS A 17 13.45 1.27 14.01
N GLN A 18 12.64 0.22 13.91
CA GLN A 18 12.90 -0.88 12.98
C GLN A 18 12.89 -0.43 11.51
N SER A 19 12.07 0.57 11.16
CA SER A 19 12.06 1.16 9.82
C SER A 19 13.31 2.01 9.56
N LEU A 20 13.85 2.71 10.57
CA LEU A 20 15.15 3.39 10.47
C LEU A 20 16.29 2.40 10.20
N GLU A 21 16.34 1.30 10.94
CA GLU A 21 17.33 0.24 10.71
C GLU A 21 17.19 -0.40 9.31
N ALA A 22 15.93 -0.58 8.85
CA ALA A 22 15.68 -1.11 7.51
C ALA A 22 16.13 -0.13 6.42
N LEU A 23 15.92 1.17 6.63
CA LEU A 23 16.35 2.22 5.72
C LEU A 23 17.89 2.29 5.63
N GLU A 24 18.60 2.16 6.76
CA GLU A 24 20.08 2.11 6.76
C GLU A 24 20.62 0.97 5.90
N ARG A 25 19.97 -0.20 5.90
CA ARG A 25 20.41 -1.36 5.08
C ARG A 25 20.34 -1.11 3.57
N VAL A 26 19.51 -0.18 3.12
CA VAL A 26 19.36 0.17 1.69
C VAL A 26 19.99 1.50 1.33
N ARG A 27 20.74 2.13 2.24
CA ARG A 27 21.34 3.46 2.07
C ARG A 27 22.17 3.58 0.78
N GLY A 28 22.98 2.59 0.45
CA GLY A 28 23.83 2.58 -0.75
C GLY A 28 23.09 2.23 -2.05
N GLU A 29 21.80 1.91 -1.96
CA GLU A 29 21.00 1.43 -3.08
C GLU A 29 20.03 2.50 -3.64
N ILE A 30 19.84 3.61 -2.94
CA ILE A 30 18.98 4.73 -3.33
C ILE A 30 19.76 6.02 -3.35
N GLY A 31 19.24 7.05 -4.04
CA GLY A 31 19.87 8.37 -4.07
C GLY A 31 19.98 8.98 -2.68
N GLY A 32 21.06 9.72 -2.47
CA GLY A 32 21.36 10.33 -1.16
C GLY A 32 20.24 11.25 -0.67
N GLU A 33 19.66 12.05 -1.56
CA GLU A 33 18.55 12.95 -1.22
C GLU A 33 17.28 12.19 -0.84
N ALA A 34 16.94 11.12 -1.57
CA ALA A 34 15.79 10.27 -1.24
C ALA A 34 15.99 9.57 0.10
N TYR A 35 17.21 9.06 0.37
CA TYR A 35 17.53 8.46 1.66
C TYR A 35 17.33 9.46 2.80
N GLU A 36 17.94 10.67 2.70
CA GLU A 36 17.81 11.69 3.75
C GLU A 36 16.35 12.15 3.92
N ARG A 37 15.58 12.25 2.83
CA ARG A 37 14.17 12.61 2.87
C ARG A 37 13.31 11.53 3.56
N LEU A 38 13.54 10.25 3.28
CA LEU A 38 12.86 9.14 3.96
C LEU A 38 13.21 9.10 5.45
N LYS A 39 14.47 9.34 5.80
CA LYS A 39 14.95 9.44 7.18
C LYS A 39 14.31 10.63 7.92
N ALA A 40 14.26 11.80 7.27
CA ALA A 40 13.58 12.97 7.81
C ALA A 40 12.09 12.74 8.05
N LEU A 41 11.43 12.03 7.14
CA LEU A 41 10.01 11.64 7.27
C LEU A 41 9.78 10.72 8.48
N LEU A 42 10.69 9.77 8.75
CA LEU A 42 10.67 8.93 9.96
C LEU A 42 10.90 9.76 11.23
N HIS A 43 11.87 10.68 11.21
CA HIS A 43 12.13 11.57 12.36
C HIS A 43 10.94 12.52 12.62
N TYR A 44 10.28 13.00 11.56
CA TYR A 44 9.04 13.76 11.70
C TYR A 44 7.96 12.90 12.37
N ARG A 45 7.82 11.63 11.96
CA ARG A 45 6.84 10.71 12.53
C ARG A 45 7.15 10.33 13.98
N LEU A 46 8.43 10.18 14.34
CA LEU A 46 8.88 9.85 15.71
C LEU A 46 8.79 11.06 16.63
N TYR A 47 9.33 12.19 16.21
CA TYR A 47 9.66 13.31 17.10
C TYR A 47 8.93 14.60 16.75
N GLY A 48 8.22 14.66 15.63
CA GLY A 48 7.61 15.90 15.13
C GLY A 48 8.64 16.88 14.54
N LYS A 49 9.86 16.44 14.24
CA LYS A 49 10.93 17.29 13.71
C LYS A 49 10.60 17.68 12.28
N GLU A 50 10.38 18.98 12.06
CA GLU A 50 10.15 19.54 10.72
C GLU A 50 11.35 19.30 9.79
N PHE A 51 11.07 19.19 8.50
CA PHE A 51 12.07 18.93 7.47
C PHE A 51 11.74 19.70 6.18
N ASP A 52 12.72 19.87 5.35
CA ASP A 52 12.54 20.45 4.02
C ASP A 52 11.69 19.52 3.14
N ARG A 53 10.74 20.10 2.40
CA ARG A 53 9.80 19.41 1.50
C ARG A 53 9.94 19.92 0.06
N SER A 54 11.04 20.54 -0.26
CA SER A 54 11.36 20.89 -1.63
C SER A 54 11.28 19.68 -2.55
N LYS A 55 10.91 19.89 -3.79
CA LYS A 55 10.73 18.81 -4.75
C LYS A 55 12.07 18.11 -5.02
N LEU A 56 12.04 16.77 -4.93
CA LEU A 56 13.14 15.90 -5.32
C LEU A 56 13.01 15.51 -6.79
N GLU A 57 14.14 15.28 -7.45
CA GLU A 57 14.17 14.75 -8.82
C GLU A 57 13.94 13.24 -8.86
N GLU A 58 14.28 12.54 -7.77
CA GLU A 58 14.15 11.09 -7.71
C GLU A 58 12.68 10.66 -7.72
N LYS A 59 12.35 9.77 -8.66
CA LYS A 59 11.00 9.27 -8.86
C LYS A 59 10.72 8.03 -8.02
N ILE A 60 9.46 7.91 -7.59
CA ILE A 60 8.93 6.72 -6.93
C ILE A 60 7.75 6.19 -7.74
N ALA A 61 7.79 4.93 -8.18
CA ALA A 61 6.63 4.25 -8.73
C ALA A 61 5.76 3.72 -7.60
N LEU A 62 4.51 4.19 -7.50
CA LEU A 62 3.59 3.77 -6.46
C LEU A 62 2.53 2.83 -7.02
N ALA A 63 2.41 1.61 -6.51
CA ALA A 63 1.29 0.72 -6.79
C ALA A 63 -0.02 1.37 -6.31
N PHE A 64 -0.82 1.85 -7.25
CA PHE A 64 -1.98 2.70 -6.99
C PHE A 64 -3.28 2.00 -7.35
N SER A 65 -4.20 1.89 -6.40
CA SER A 65 -5.48 1.20 -6.56
C SER A 65 -6.71 2.08 -6.29
N MET A 66 -6.54 3.37 -6.04
CA MET A 66 -7.57 4.27 -5.50
C MET A 66 -8.11 3.85 -4.13
N GLY A 67 -7.53 2.82 -3.50
CA GLY A 67 -7.82 2.43 -2.13
C GLY A 67 -7.29 3.46 -1.13
N SER A 68 -7.83 3.45 0.11
CA SER A 68 -7.42 4.42 1.14
C SER A 68 -5.91 4.42 1.38
N ASP A 69 -5.29 3.24 1.44
CA ASP A 69 -3.90 3.09 1.82
C ASP A 69 -2.94 3.57 0.71
N SER A 70 -3.21 3.20 -0.54
CA SER A 70 -2.42 3.67 -1.69
C SER A 70 -2.63 5.17 -1.94
N THR A 71 -3.84 5.70 -1.70
CA THR A 71 -4.10 7.14 -1.85
C THR A 71 -3.43 7.94 -0.73
N ALA A 72 -3.48 7.45 0.52
CA ALA A 72 -2.73 8.08 1.62
C ALA A 72 -1.23 8.06 1.35
N SER A 73 -0.70 6.94 0.83
CA SER A 73 0.71 6.83 0.45
C SER A 73 1.10 7.86 -0.63
N LEU A 74 0.27 8.02 -1.66
CA LEU A 74 0.49 9.02 -2.69
C LEU A 74 0.56 10.45 -2.11
N LEU A 75 -0.41 10.79 -1.26
CA LEU A 75 -0.48 12.12 -0.66
C LEU A 75 0.71 12.38 0.27
N ILE A 76 1.12 11.40 1.08
CA ILE A 76 2.27 11.54 1.99
C ILE A 76 3.57 11.73 1.19
N LEU A 77 3.83 10.90 0.18
CA LEU A 77 5.05 10.99 -0.60
C LEU A 77 5.14 12.33 -1.36
N LYS A 78 4.03 12.77 -1.99
CA LYS A 78 3.97 14.09 -2.64
C LYS A 78 4.17 15.23 -1.62
N TRP A 79 3.54 15.14 -0.45
CA TRP A 79 3.74 16.13 0.61
C TRP A 79 5.18 16.14 1.14
N ALA A 80 5.86 15.00 1.14
CA ALA A 80 7.27 14.90 1.51
C ALA A 80 8.24 15.38 0.41
N GLY A 81 7.74 15.80 -0.76
CA GLY A 81 8.54 16.36 -1.84
C GLY A 81 8.98 15.34 -2.91
N PHE A 82 8.58 14.08 -2.83
CA PHE A 82 8.92 13.08 -3.86
C PHE A 82 8.16 13.31 -5.16
N ASP A 83 8.81 13.04 -6.30
CA ASP A 83 8.15 12.90 -7.59
C ASP A 83 7.54 11.50 -7.69
N VAL A 84 6.21 11.41 -7.56
CA VAL A 84 5.50 10.13 -7.47
C VAL A 84 4.72 9.85 -8.73
N VAL A 85 5.03 8.73 -9.36
CA VAL A 85 4.26 8.17 -10.48
C VAL A 85 3.29 7.12 -9.94
N PRO A 86 1.99 7.43 -9.82
CA PRO A 86 1.01 6.41 -9.43
C PRO A 86 0.78 5.46 -10.62
N VAL A 87 1.09 4.17 -10.43
CA VAL A 87 0.95 3.13 -11.44
C VAL A 87 -0.24 2.25 -11.10
N MET A 88 -1.26 2.27 -11.94
CA MET A 88 -2.48 1.48 -11.77
C MET A 88 -2.56 0.37 -12.81
N VAL A 89 -2.70 -0.87 -12.35
CA VAL A 89 -3.01 -1.98 -13.23
C VAL A 89 -4.49 -1.92 -13.62
N ARG A 90 -4.76 -1.86 -14.93
CA ARG A 90 -6.13 -1.92 -15.45
C ARG A 90 -6.63 -3.36 -15.36
N LEU A 91 -7.57 -3.60 -14.44
CA LEU A 91 -8.16 -4.92 -14.23
C LEU A 91 -9.58 -4.97 -14.81
N PRO A 92 -10.01 -6.11 -15.40
CA PRO A 92 -11.32 -6.24 -16.04
C PRO A 92 -12.51 -5.92 -15.13
N GLN A 93 -12.38 -6.15 -13.82
CA GLN A 93 -13.42 -5.89 -12.84
C GLN A 93 -13.47 -4.44 -12.33
N MET A 94 -12.59 -3.57 -12.80
CA MET A 94 -12.58 -2.17 -12.39
C MET A 94 -13.70 -1.40 -13.08
N ARG A 95 -14.34 -0.51 -12.32
CA ARG A 95 -15.36 0.39 -12.82
C ARG A 95 -14.68 1.62 -13.45
N ASP A 96 -15.21 2.11 -14.55
CA ASP A 96 -14.67 3.29 -15.28
C ASP A 96 -14.50 4.51 -14.38
N VAL A 97 -15.43 4.73 -13.44
CA VAL A 97 -15.32 5.83 -12.49
C VAL A 97 -14.04 5.77 -11.63
N ILE A 98 -13.51 4.58 -11.37
CA ILE A 98 -12.23 4.40 -10.63
C ILE A 98 -11.07 4.80 -11.55
N LEU A 99 -11.10 4.39 -12.82
CA LEU A 99 -10.07 4.72 -13.80
C LEU A 99 -10.04 6.24 -14.06
N MET A 100 -11.20 6.87 -14.27
CA MET A 100 -11.30 8.33 -14.44
C MET A 100 -10.74 9.09 -13.22
N ARG A 101 -11.09 8.66 -12.00
CA ARG A 101 -10.56 9.28 -10.80
C ARG A 101 -9.06 9.09 -10.65
N ALA A 102 -8.53 7.92 -10.99
CA ALA A 102 -7.09 7.66 -10.97
C ALA A 102 -6.34 8.55 -11.96
N GLN A 103 -6.93 8.80 -13.13
CA GLN A 103 -6.41 9.73 -14.13
C GLN A 103 -6.26 11.15 -13.56
N GLY A 104 -7.22 11.61 -12.74
CA GLY A 104 -7.14 12.90 -12.02
C GLY A 104 -5.98 12.99 -11.01
N TYR A 105 -5.40 11.85 -10.59
CA TYR A 105 -4.16 11.80 -9.79
C TYR A 105 -2.89 11.69 -10.64
N GLY A 106 -3.01 11.67 -11.97
CA GLY A 106 -1.89 11.47 -12.90
C GLY A 106 -1.46 10.01 -12.99
N ALA A 107 -2.38 9.06 -12.78
CA ALA A 107 -2.04 7.65 -12.82
C ALA A 107 -1.68 7.17 -14.23
N VAL A 108 -0.58 6.43 -14.33
CA VAL A 108 -0.21 5.65 -15.50
C VAL A 108 -0.89 4.29 -15.42
N PHE A 109 -1.43 3.83 -16.54
CA PHE A 109 -2.12 2.54 -16.60
C PHE A 109 -1.22 1.49 -17.25
N VAL A 110 -1.14 0.33 -16.61
CA VAL A 110 -0.46 -0.86 -17.11
C VAL A 110 -1.42 -2.04 -17.13
N GLU A 111 -1.12 -3.05 -17.92
CA GLU A 111 -1.93 -4.26 -18.05
C GLU A 111 -1.16 -5.49 -17.57
N VAL A 112 -1.90 -6.52 -17.17
CA VAL A 112 -1.34 -7.84 -16.81
C VAL A 112 -1.89 -8.86 -17.81
N PRO A 113 -1.03 -9.46 -18.63
CA PRO A 113 -1.44 -10.52 -19.55
C PRO A 113 -2.07 -11.70 -18.81
N ASN A 114 -3.07 -12.33 -19.41
CA ASN A 114 -3.73 -13.56 -18.90
C ASN A 114 -4.28 -13.45 -17.47
N TYR A 115 -4.53 -12.20 -16.98
CA TYR A 115 -4.97 -11.97 -15.60
C TYR A 115 -6.19 -12.82 -15.23
N MET A 116 -7.25 -12.80 -16.04
CA MET A 116 -8.48 -13.53 -15.73
C MET A 116 -8.32 -15.04 -15.77
N GLU A 117 -7.49 -15.57 -16.65
CA GLU A 117 -7.18 -16.99 -16.74
C GLU A 117 -6.52 -17.48 -15.44
N VAL A 118 -5.49 -16.74 -14.98
CA VAL A 118 -4.80 -17.05 -13.73
C VAL A 118 -5.75 -16.96 -12.52
N ILE A 119 -6.58 -15.92 -12.44
CA ILE A 119 -7.51 -15.75 -11.32
C ILE A 119 -8.63 -16.81 -11.33
N ASN A 120 -9.17 -17.18 -12.49
CA ASN A 120 -10.15 -18.24 -12.61
C ASN A 120 -9.57 -19.60 -12.17
N SER A 121 -8.33 -19.91 -12.51
CA SER A 121 -7.62 -21.08 -12.00
C SER A 121 -7.50 -21.07 -10.47
N GLN A 122 -7.24 -19.92 -9.84
CA GLN A 122 -7.22 -19.80 -8.38
C GLN A 122 -8.60 -20.07 -7.76
N ILE A 123 -9.67 -19.55 -8.38
CA ILE A 123 -11.05 -19.77 -7.92
C ILE A 123 -11.40 -21.27 -7.98
N GLN A 124 -11.10 -21.94 -9.10
CA GLN A 124 -11.35 -23.38 -9.28
C GLN A 124 -10.59 -24.23 -8.24
N LYS A 125 -9.34 -23.87 -7.94
CA LYS A 125 -8.51 -24.49 -6.90
C LYS A 125 -8.92 -24.11 -5.48
N ARG A 126 -9.92 -23.23 -5.30
CA ARG A 126 -10.33 -22.69 -4.00
C ARG A 126 -9.16 -22.08 -3.21
N ALA A 127 -8.22 -21.46 -3.93
CA ALA A 127 -7.00 -20.85 -3.40
C ALA A 127 -7.18 -19.34 -3.16
N PRO A 128 -6.27 -18.68 -2.40
CA PRO A 128 -6.36 -17.25 -2.10
C PRO A 128 -6.23 -16.38 -3.36
N ILE A 129 -7.32 -15.82 -3.86
CA ILE A 129 -7.33 -14.99 -5.08
C ILE A 129 -6.69 -13.62 -4.86
N CYS A 130 -6.92 -12.98 -3.69
CA CYS A 130 -6.36 -11.65 -3.42
C CYS A 130 -4.83 -11.65 -3.36
N GLY A 131 -4.21 -12.68 -2.79
CA GLY A 131 -2.75 -12.82 -2.74
C GLY A 131 -2.16 -12.94 -4.15
N LYS A 132 -2.75 -13.78 -5.01
CA LYS A 132 -2.30 -13.93 -6.39
C LYS A 132 -2.50 -12.67 -7.21
N CYS A 133 -3.67 -12.03 -7.09
CA CYS A 133 -3.96 -10.74 -7.71
C CYS A 133 -2.92 -9.67 -7.31
N HIS A 134 -2.64 -9.54 -6.01
CA HIS A 134 -1.65 -8.60 -5.51
C HIS A 134 -0.24 -8.87 -6.07
N SER A 135 0.18 -10.12 -6.10
CA SER A 135 1.48 -10.51 -6.69
C SER A 135 1.59 -10.08 -8.16
N MET A 136 0.55 -10.35 -8.97
CA MET A 136 0.53 -9.97 -10.39
C MET A 136 0.56 -8.45 -10.59
N ILE A 137 -0.19 -7.71 -9.77
CA ILE A 137 -0.20 -6.24 -9.78
C ILE A 137 1.20 -5.70 -9.44
N MET A 138 1.81 -6.23 -8.39
CA MET A 138 3.13 -5.76 -7.97
C MET A 138 4.21 -6.05 -9.01
N GLU A 139 4.13 -7.20 -9.69
CA GLU A 139 5.07 -7.51 -10.77
C GLU A 139 4.94 -6.53 -11.94
N ALA A 140 3.72 -6.23 -12.38
CA ALA A 140 3.49 -5.24 -13.44
C ALA A 140 3.99 -3.83 -13.06
N VAL A 141 3.84 -3.43 -11.79
CA VAL A 141 4.38 -2.14 -11.30
C VAL A 141 5.92 -2.16 -11.28
N LYS A 142 6.54 -3.28 -10.90
CA LYS A 142 8.00 -3.44 -10.92
C LYS A 142 8.56 -3.41 -12.35
N GLU A 143 7.89 -4.08 -13.29
CA GLU A 143 8.26 -4.04 -14.71
C GLU A 143 8.16 -2.61 -15.27
N TYR A 144 7.08 -1.89 -14.94
CA TYR A 144 6.96 -0.47 -15.29
C TYR A 144 8.13 0.33 -14.73
N ALA A 145 8.44 0.17 -13.44
CA ALA A 145 9.53 0.90 -12.77
C ALA A 145 10.88 0.64 -13.46
N ARG A 146 11.18 -0.61 -13.81
CA ARG A 146 12.41 -0.98 -14.53
C ARG A 146 12.48 -0.29 -15.90
N ARG A 147 11.40 -0.33 -16.66
CA ARG A 147 11.34 0.28 -17.99
C ARG A 147 11.57 1.79 -17.94
N GLU A 148 11.05 2.46 -16.91
CA GLU A 148 11.18 3.91 -16.73
C GLU A 148 12.43 4.30 -15.92
N GLY A 149 13.31 3.36 -15.57
CA GLY A 149 14.52 3.61 -14.80
C GLY A 149 14.25 4.05 -13.34
N ILE A 150 13.06 3.75 -12.79
CA ILE A 150 12.68 4.12 -11.43
C ILE A 150 13.15 3.05 -10.45
N LYS A 151 13.97 3.44 -9.49
CA LYS A 151 14.61 2.54 -8.53
C LYS A 151 13.70 2.13 -7.37
N ILE A 152 12.82 3.03 -6.91
CA ILE A 152 11.98 2.82 -5.73
C ILE A 152 10.54 2.49 -6.15
N VAL A 153 10.04 1.34 -5.68
CA VAL A 153 8.65 0.90 -5.87
C VAL A 153 7.92 0.92 -4.54
N ALA A 154 6.96 1.82 -4.40
CA ALA A 154 6.15 1.95 -3.19
C ALA A 154 4.83 1.19 -3.27
N SER A 155 4.31 0.79 -2.11
CA SER A 155 2.98 0.19 -1.96
C SER A 155 2.21 0.74 -0.77
N GLY A 156 0.89 0.50 -0.75
CA GLY A 156 0.00 0.80 0.38
C GLY A 156 -0.11 -0.35 1.41
N ASP A 157 0.90 -1.19 1.56
CA ASP A 157 0.87 -2.30 2.51
C ASP A 157 0.98 -1.81 3.96
N LEU A 158 0.03 -2.27 4.80
CA LEU A 158 -0.07 -1.96 6.22
C LEU A 158 0.61 -3.00 7.14
N LEU A 159 1.01 -4.16 6.60
CA LEU A 159 1.46 -5.30 7.42
C LEU A 159 2.96 -5.59 7.33
N SER A 160 3.65 -5.01 6.37
CA SER A 160 5.08 -5.25 6.13
C SER A 160 5.96 -4.38 7.03
N PHE A 161 5.89 -4.59 8.35
CA PHE A 161 6.65 -3.84 9.34
C PHE A 161 8.12 -4.27 9.46
N GLY A 162 8.92 -3.41 10.10
CA GLY A 162 10.31 -3.69 10.45
C GLY A 162 11.20 -3.85 9.23
N SER A 163 11.96 -4.93 9.17
CA SER A 163 12.95 -5.18 8.11
C SER A 163 12.37 -5.28 6.70
N ILE A 164 11.06 -5.51 6.58
CA ILE A 164 10.34 -5.59 5.30
C ILE A 164 9.54 -4.32 5.00
N SER A 165 9.67 -3.27 5.81
CA SER A 165 9.04 -1.97 5.53
C SER A 165 9.71 -1.25 4.35
N ILE A 166 11.04 -1.38 4.25
CA ILE A 166 11.84 -1.01 3.10
C ILE A 166 12.97 -2.02 2.92
N TYR A 167 13.17 -2.54 1.69
CA TYR A 167 14.18 -3.55 1.42
C TYR A 167 14.53 -3.63 -0.07
N LYS A 168 15.69 -4.22 -0.37
CA LYS A 168 16.12 -4.52 -1.74
C LYS A 168 15.43 -5.79 -2.23
N GLU A 169 14.83 -5.71 -3.42
CA GLU A 169 14.21 -6.83 -4.12
C GLU A 169 14.78 -6.88 -5.55
N GLY A 170 15.82 -7.68 -5.75
CA GLY A 170 16.57 -7.70 -7.01
C GLY A 170 17.28 -6.37 -7.25
N ASP A 171 16.94 -5.71 -8.34
CA ASP A 171 17.45 -4.40 -8.78
C ASP A 171 16.65 -3.21 -8.25
N LEU A 172 15.52 -3.46 -7.58
CA LEU A 172 14.60 -2.45 -7.09
C LEU A 172 14.61 -2.35 -5.55
N ILE A 173 14.18 -1.21 -5.06
CA ILE A 173 13.89 -0.99 -3.64
C ILE A 173 12.38 -0.99 -3.43
N LYS A 174 11.91 -1.90 -2.60
CA LYS A 174 10.51 -1.97 -2.19
C LYS A 174 10.28 -1.11 -0.95
N LEU A 175 9.32 -0.20 -1.02
CA LEU A 175 8.89 0.66 0.09
C LEU A 175 7.40 0.39 0.41
N ASN A 176 7.12 -0.21 1.56
CA ASN A 176 5.76 -0.41 2.06
C ASN A 176 5.40 0.78 2.96
N LEU A 177 4.99 1.91 2.36
CA LEU A 177 4.95 3.21 3.02
C LEU A 177 4.11 3.26 4.30
N PRO A 178 2.85 2.75 4.36
CA PRO A 178 2.09 2.77 5.61
C PRO A 178 2.77 1.97 6.72
N ALA A 179 3.31 0.81 6.41
CA ALA A 179 4.05 0.00 7.37
C ALA A 179 5.37 0.66 7.79
N PHE A 180 6.09 1.29 6.85
CA PHE A 180 7.31 2.06 7.09
C PHE A 180 7.08 3.21 8.07
N LEU A 181 5.92 3.89 8.00
CA LEU A 181 5.52 4.98 8.88
C LEU A 181 4.68 4.52 10.09
N ALA A 182 4.54 3.22 10.31
CA ALA A 182 3.69 2.65 11.35
C ALA A 182 2.28 3.26 11.38
N LEU A 183 1.69 3.50 10.20
CA LEU A 183 0.32 4.01 10.08
C LEU A 183 -0.69 2.90 10.32
N ASP A 184 -1.79 3.25 10.97
CA ASP A 184 -2.99 2.43 11.01
C ASP A 184 -4.05 2.89 9.98
N LYS A 185 -5.11 2.11 9.84
CA LYS A 185 -6.18 2.37 8.88
C LYS A 185 -6.93 3.68 9.15
N ARG A 186 -7.13 4.05 10.42
CA ARG A 186 -7.79 5.32 10.78
C ARG A 186 -6.95 6.52 10.38
N GLU A 187 -5.65 6.45 10.60
CA GLU A 187 -4.71 7.49 10.17
C GLU A 187 -4.72 7.63 8.64
N ALA A 188 -4.64 6.50 7.91
CA ALA A 188 -4.71 6.50 6.45
C ALA A 188 -6.01 7.14 5.93
N ILE A 189 -7.17 6.80 6.51
CA ILE A 189 -8.45 7.40 6.14
C ILE A 189 -8.50 8.90 6.48
N LYS A 190 -7.95 9.30 7.62
CA LYS A 190 -7.91 10.70 8.04
C LYS A 190 -7.10 11.57 7.09
N ILE A 191 -6.00 11.06 6.56
CA ILE A 191 -5.15 11.74 5.57
C ILE A 191 -5.93 12.08 4.29
N LEU A 192 -6.92 11.25 3.91
CA LEU A 192 -7.74 11.50 2.73
C LEU A 192 -8.63 12.76 2.84
N GLY A 193 -8.88 13.27 4.04
CA GLY A 193 -9.69 14.47 4.28
C GLY A 193 -11.16 14.35 3.85
N ARG A 194 -11.65 13.15 3.57
CA ARG A 194 -13.02 12.88 3.11
C ARG A 194 -13.58 11.61 3.73
N LYS A 195 -14.92 11.49 3.73
CA LYS A 195 -15.57 10.24 4.12
C LYS A 195 -15.14 9.11 3.18
N TYR A 196 -14.74 8.00 3.75
CA TYR A 196 -14.33 6.81 3.03
C TYR A 196 -15.22 5.64 3.47
N ALA A 197 -15.92 5.04 2.51
CA ALA A 197 -16.72 3.85 2.78
C ALA A 197 -15.81 2.64 2.94
N LEU A 198 -15.83 2.04 4.11
CA LEU A 198 -15.15 0.78 4.37
C LEU A 198 -15.97 -0.37 3.78
N GLY A 199 -15.32 -1.21 3.00
CA GLY A 199 -15.89 -2.43 2.47
C GLY A 199 -14.79 -3.44 2.16
N PHE A 200 -15.13 -4.72 2.19
CA PHE A 200 -14.19 -5.78 1.88
C PHE A 200 -14.37 -6.32 0.47
N GLY A 201 -13.24 -6.47 -0.22
CA GLY A 201 -13.20 -7.12 -1.52
C GLY A 201 -13.63 -6.23 -2.69
N CYS A 202 -13.07 -6.54 -3.84
CA CYS A 202 -13.46 -5.95 -5.13
C CYS A 202 -14.66 -6.72 -5.73
N PRO A 203 -15.29 -6.23 -6.82
CA PRO A 203 -16.39 -6.93 -7.48
C PRO A 203 -16.06 -8.38 -7.85
N LEU A 204 -14.84 -8.65 -8.33
CA LEU A 204 -14.39 -10.01 -8.65
C LEU A 204 -14.38 -10.93 -7.42
N TRP A 205 -13.83 -10.46 -6.29
CA TRP A 205 -13.81 -11.22 -5.05
C TRP A 205 -15.23 -11.52 -4.56
N LYS A 206 -16.12 -10.53 -4.62
CA LYS A 206 -17.54 -10.71 -4.24
C LYS A 206 -18.24 -11.72 -5.13
N SER A 207 -18.02 -11.70 -6.43
CA SER A 207 -18.56 -12.69 -7.37
C SER A 207 -18.00 -14.09 -7.07
N ALA A 208 -16.68 -14.21 -6.89
CA ALA A 208 -16.03 -15.50 -6.60
C ALA A 208 -16.51 -16.12 -5.28
N THR A 209 -16.75 -15.30 -4.24
CA THR A 209 -17.24 -15.81 -2.95
C THR A 209 -18.71 -16.19 -2.95
N LYS A 210 -19.51 -15.72 -3.91
CA LYS A 210 -20.89 -16.21 -4.13
C LYS A 210 -20.88 -17.63 -4.72
N SER A 211 -20.01 -17.87 -5.72
CA SER A 211 -19.88 -19.21 -6.34
C SER A 211 -19.08 -20.21 -5.50
N ALA A 212 -18.14 -19.74 -4.69
CA ALA A 212 -17.29 -20.54 -3.81
C ALA A 212 -17.19 -19.93 -2.40
N PRO A 213 -18.21 -20.12 -1.53
CA PRO A 213 -18.27 -19.46 -0.21
C PRO A 213 -17.06 -19.74 0.69
N ILE A 214 -16.39 -20.88 0.51
CA ILE A 214 -15.18 -21.26 1.25
C ILE A 214 -14.05 -20.22 1.11
N LEU A 215 -14.03 -19.42 0.03
CA LEU A 215 -13.04 -18.37 -0.18
C LEU A 215 -13.17 -17.22 0.82
N LYS A 216 -14.33 -17.05 1.48
CA LYS A 216 -14.53 -16.03 2.52
C LYS A 216 -13.54 -16.18 3.68
N ARG A 217 -13.10 -17.42 3.98
CA ARG A 217 -12.11 -17.70 5.04
C ARG A 217 -10.83 -16.88 4.85
N PHE A 218 -10.34 -16.71 3.63
CA PHE A 218 -9.12 -15.95 3.36
C PHE A 218 -9.31 -14.45 3.61
N GLY A 219 -10.51 -13.93 3.33
CA GLY A 219 -10.90 -12.56 3.69
C GLY A 219 -10.89 -12.35 5.21
N ILE A 220 -11.52 -13.24 5.95
CA ILE A 220 -11.56 -13.21 7.42
C ILE A 220 -10.15 -13.33 8.00
N GLN A 221 -9.32 -14.26 7.52
CA GLN A 221 -7.94 -14.42 7.95
C GLN A 221 -7.12 -13.15 7.73
N ARG A 222 -7.34 -12.44 6.61
CA ARG A 222 -6.68 -11.16 6.35
C ARG A 222 -7.09 -10.11 7.37
N VAL A 223 -8.38 -9.94 7.62
CA VAL A 223 -8.89 -8.98 8.61
C VAL A 223 -8.33 -9.28 10.01
N LEU A 224 -8.29 -10.55 10.41
CA LEU A 224 -7.74 -10.95 11.71
C LEU A 224 -6.23 -10.70 11.82
N ARG A 225 -5.47 -10.84 10.73
CA ARG A 225 -4.04 -10.47 10.71
C ARG A 225 -3.85 -8.97 10.87
N GLU A 226 -4.64 -8.16 10.15
CA GLU A 226 -4.61 -6.71 10.25
C GLU A 226 -4.98 -6.23 11.67
N LEU A 227 -5.98 -6.86 12.30
CA LEU A 227 -6.36 -6.58 13.69
C LEU A 227 -5.26 -6.94 14.69
N ARG A 228 -4.68 -8.15 14.60
CA ARG A 228 -3.56 -8.58 15.48
C ARG A 228 -2.34 -7.67 15.34
N ALA A 229 -2.09 -7.19 14.14
CA ALA A 229 -1.00 -6.27 13.88
C ALA A 229 -1.28 -4.84 14.35
N GLY A 230 -2.49 -4.52 14.83
CA GLY A 230 -2.88 -3.15 15.16
C GLY A 230 -2.96 -2.22 13.95
N ALA A 231 -3.01 -2.80 12.72
CA ALA A 231 -3.20 -2.02 11.50
C ALA A 231 -4.65 -1.54 11.34
N ILE A 232 -5.58 -2.26 11.94
CA ILE A 232 -6.99 -1.88 12.09
C ILE A 232 -7.44 -2.11 13.54
N ASP A 233 -8.45 -1.37 13.98
CA ASP A 233 -9.09 -1.59 15.28
C ASP A 233 -10.25 -2.60 15.22
N LYS A 234 -10.82 -2.92 16.38
CA LYS A 234 -11.93 -3.90 16.53
C LYS A 234 -13.19 -3.49 15.78
N GLU A 235 -13.49 -2.19 15.71
CA GLU A 235 -14.70 -1.67 15.04
C GLU A 235 -14.59 -1.85 13.53
N ILE A 236 -13.44 -1.48 12.96
CA ILE A 236 -13.14 -1.69 11.54
C ILE A 236 -13.13 -3.19 11.22
N ALA A 237 -12.49 -4.02 12.04
CA ALA A 237 -12.45 -5.45 11.84
C ALA A 237 -13.86 -6.07 11.83
N ASN A 238 -14.70 -5.71 12.79
CA ASN A 238 -16.09 -6.18 12.86
C ASN A 238 -16.90 -5.75 11.63
N ALA A 239 -16.76 -4.50 11.19
CA ALA A 239 -17.45 -3.99 10.01
C ALA A 239 -17.03 -4.77 8.75
N LEU A 240 -15.74 -5.01 8.56
CA LEU A 240 -15.21 -5.77 7.42
C LEU A 240 -15.64 -7.24 7.45
N ILE A 241 -15.62 -7.90 8.62
CA ILE A 241 -16.07 -9.30 8.75
C ILE A 241 -17.56 -9.41 8.44
N ARG A 242 -18.39 -8.48 8.95
CA ARG A 242 -19.82 -8.46 8.61
C ARG A 242 -20.07 -8.26 7.10
N ASP A 243 -19.29 -7.41 6.43
CA ASP A 243 -19.38 -7.21 4.98
C ASP A 243 -18.97 -8.48 4.22
N ILE A 244 -17.93 -9.20 4.67
CA ILE A 244 -17.52 -10.49 4.12
C ILE A 244 -18.64 -11.54 4.24
N LEU A 245 -19.30 -11.63 5.38
CA LEU A 245 -20.32 -12.63 5.63
C LEU A 245 -21.60 -12.37 4.84
N LYS A 246 -21.97 -11.09 4.64
CA LYS A 246 -23.17 -10.69 3.88
C LYS A 246 -23.03 -10.91 2.36
N ASN A 247 -21.81 -10.87 1.82
CA ASN A 247 -21.56 -11.10 0.39
C ASN A 247 -21.50 -12.59 0.06
#